data_14b1109b3d1a310c88e45bac63ea6de1
#
_entry.id   14b1109b3d1a310c88e45bac63ea6de1
#
_cell.length_a   1.000
_cell.length_b   1.000
_cell.length_c   1.000
_cell.angle_alpha   90.00
_cell.angle_beta   90.00
_cell.angle_gamma   90.00
#
_symmetry.space_group_name_H-M   'P 1'
#
loop_
_entity.id
_entity.type
_entity.pdbx_description
1 polymer ?
#
loop_
_entity_poly.entity_id
_entity_poly.type
_entity_poly.pdbx_seq_one_letter_code
_entity_poly.pdbx_strand_id
1 'polypeptide(L)'
;NMVMLHHAGTILTALKAKGIEVIALKGLYLYEVVYPAPGLRTFDDLDLLLHRADLPVALAVMRGLGYQTSTYFDLADANIDTKHVPPMEKDNSTMVELHWTLLEEDEPFTLEPEGIWARTMPANIANVDAHALGIEDLILHLSLHLTYQHFLKLGLRGLLDIALVIHKFQGSIDWQKMVSIAKSWGAERVTALTLTLVESGFRVPLPTGVIASLVPEGIAPWLV
;
A
#
# COMPACT_ATOMS: atom_id res chain seq x y z
N ASN A 1 -15.73 -9.79 -4.12
CA ASN A 1 -14.45 -9.44 -4.84
C ASN A 1 -14.59 -9.38 -6.37
N MET A 2 -15.41 -10.22 -7.03
CA MET A 2 -15.57 -10.15 -8.51
C MET A 2 -16.13 -8.80 -8.97
N VAL A 3 -17.08 -8.21 -8.25
CA VAL A 3 -17.60 -6.88 -8.53
C VAL A 3 -16.47 -5.84 -8.38
N MET A 4 -15.68 -5.92 -7.31
CA MET A 4 -14.54 -5.03 -7.07
C MET A 4 -13.52 -5.11 -8.20
N LEU A 5 -13.18 -6.33 -8.67
CA LEU A 5 -12.28 -6.50 -9.82
C LEU A 5 -12.83 -5.91 -11.11
N HIS A 6 -14.13 -6.05 -11.36
CA HIS A 6 -14.75 -5.43 -12.52
C HIS A 6 -14.63 -3.89 -12.47
N HIS A 7 -14.89 -3.31 -11.30
CA HIS A 7 -14.69 -1.87 -11.08
C HIS A 7 -13.22 -1.47 -11.24
N ALA A 8 -12.29 -2.23 -10.65
CA ALA A 8 -10.86 -1.98 -10.79
C ALA A 8 -10.42 -1.98 -12.25
N GLY A 9 -10.81 -3.01 -13.03
CA GLY A 9 -10.50 -3.10 -14.46
C GLY A 9 -11.05 -1.93 -15.27
N THR A 10 -12.29 -1.51 -14.99
CA THR A 10 -12.92 -0.35 -15.64
C THR A 10 -12.16 0.94 -15.34
N ILE A 11 -11.83 1.19 -14.07
CA ILE A 11 -11.11 2.39 -13.61
C ILE A 11 -9.70 2.41 -14.20
N LEU A 12 -8.94 1.32 -14.05
CA LEU A 12 -7.57 1.23 -14.55
C LEU A 12 -7.50 1.42 -16.06
N THR A 13 -8.44 0.84 -16.81
CA THR A 13 -8.51 1.03 -18.27
C THR A 13 -8.75 2.50 -18.63
N ALA A 14 -9.66 3.18 -17.93
CA ALA A 14 -9.98 4.56 -18.19
C ALA A 14 -8.83 5.51 -17.81
N LEU A 15 -8.14 5.28 -16.71
CA LEU A 15 -6.96 6.04 -16.29
C LEU A 15 -5.80 5.85 -17.27
N LYS A 16 -5.52 4.59 -17.67
CA LYS A 16 -4.50 4.25 -18.66
C LYS A 16 -4.76 4.93 -20.00
N ALA A 17 -6.02 5.03 -20.44
CA ALA A 17 -6.39 5.74 -21.66
C ALA A 17 -6.09 7.26 -21.62
N LYS A 18 -5.87 7.81 -20.43
CA LYS A 18 -5.42 9.19 -20.20
C LYS A 18 -3.92 9.32 -19.96
N GLY A 19 -3.18 8.22 -20.06
CA GLY A 19 -1.74 8.18 -19.80
C GLY A 19 -1.38 8.26 -18.31
N ILE A 20 -2.34 8.02 -17.42
CA ILE A 20 -2.11 8.05 -15.97
C ILE A 20 -1.55 6.71 -15.52
N GLU A 21 -0.37 6.73 -14.91
CA GLU A 21 0.22 5.58 -14.26
C GLU A 21 -0.40 5.35 -12.88
N VAL A 22 -0.66 4.09 -12.54
CA VAL A 22 -1.33 3.73 -11.28
C VAL A 22 -0.56 2.61 -10.61
N ILE A 23 -0.31 2.75 -9.31
CA ILE A 23 0.14 1.67 -8.43
C ILE A 23 -1.08 1.13 -7.70
N ALA A 24 -1.37 -0.17 -7.88
CA ALA A 24 -2.38 -0.85 -7.08
C ALA A 24 -1.82 -1.16 -5.68
N LEU A 25 -2.51 -0.67 -4.66
CA LEU A 25 -2.08 -0.83 -3.27
C LEU A 25 -2.85 -1.96 -2.57
N LYS A 26 -2.35 -2.34 -1.40
CA LYS A 26 -3.03 -3.12 -0.35
C LYS A 26 -3.90 -4.29 -0.87
N GLY A 27 -5.21 -4.24 -0.52
CA GLY A 27 -6.17 -5.32 -0.73
C GLY A 27 -6.28 -5.81 -2.16
N LEU A 28 -6.33 -4.90 -3.12
CA LEU A 28 -6.43 -5.22 -4.54
C LEU A 28 -5.20 -5.99 -5.05
N TYR A 29 -4.00 -5.45 -4.79
CA TYR A 29 -2.75 -6.11 -5.20
C TYR A 29 -2.55 -7.45 -4.49
N LEU A 30 -2.78 -7.50 -3.18
CA LEU A 30 -2.64 -8.72 -2.41
C LEU A 30 -3.57 -9.82 -2.92
N TYR A 31 -4.82 -9.47 -3.21
CA TYR A 31 -5.80 -10.41 -3.73
C TYR A 31 -5.39 -11.01 -5.10
N GLU A 32 -4.98 -10.16 -6.02
CA GLU A 32 -4.67 -10.59 -7.40
C GLU A 32 -3.33 -11.31 -7.51
N VAL A 33 -2.34 -10.84 -6.74
CA VAL A 33 -0.95 -11.26 -6.96
C VAL A 33 -0.42 -12.13 -5.82
N VAL A 34 -0.73 -11.82 -4.57
CA VAL A 34 -0.07 -12.46 -3.42
C VAL A 34 -0.80 -13.70 -2.95
N TYR A 35 -2.11 -13.64 -2.82
CA TYR A 35 -2.90 -14.76 -2.33
C TYR A 35 -3.00 -15.89 -3.35
N PRO A 36 -2.93 -17.17 -2.89
CA PRO A 36 -2.81 -18.31 -3.80
C PRO A 36 -4.12 -18.68 -4.51
N ALA A 37 -5.26 -18.18 -4.04
CA ALA A 37 -6.55 -18.44 -4.67
C ALA A 37 -7.57 -17.34 -4.40
N PRO A 38 -8.49 -17.08 -5.35
CA PRO A 38 -9.61 -16.16 -5.16
C PRO A 38 -10.45 -16.53 -3.94
N GLY A 39 -10.92 -15.53 -3.21
CA GLY A 39 -11.79 -15.73 -2.04
C GLY A 39 -11.07 -15.94 -0.71
N LEU A 40 -9.76 -16.18 -0.71
CA LEU A 40 -8.96 -16.26 0.53
C LEU A 40 -8.67 -14.88 1.15
N ARG A 41 -8.78 -13.82 0.37
CA ARG A 41 -8.62 -12.42 0.81
C ARG A 41 -9.82 -11.60 0.35
N THR A 42 -10.52 -11.00 1.29
CA THR A 42 -11.55 -10.00 0.98
C THR A 42 -10.95 -8.60 1.08
N PHE A 43 -11.47 -7.67 0.29
CA PHE A 43 -11.19 -6.25 0.38
C PHE A 43 -12.46 -5.47 0.03
N ASP A 44 -12.63 -4.32 0.65
CA ASP A 44 -13.87 -3.56 0.60
C ASP A 44 -13.66 -2.20 -0.08
N ASP A 45 -12.41 -1.87 -0.40
CA ASP A 45 -11.98 -0.65 -1.05
C ASP A 45 -10.96 -0.92 -2.16
N LEU A 46 -10.82 0.03 -3.06
CA LEU A 46 -9.80 0.06 -4.11
C LEU A 46 -8.84 1.21 -3.82
N ASP A 47 -7.67 0.89 -3.29
CA ASP A 47 -6.60 1.86 -3.05
C ASP A 47 -5.71 1.97 -4.30
N LEU A 48 -5.66 3.15 -4.90
CA LEU A 48 -4.91 3.44 -6.11
C LEU A 48 -3.99 4.64 -5.89
N LEU A 49 -2.68 4.44 -5.98
CA LEU A 49 -1.71 5.53 -5.88
C LEU A 49 -1.36 6.04 -7.28
N LEU A 50 -1.41 7.34 -7.45
CA LEU A 50 -1.06 8.03 -8.68
C LEU A 50 -0.26 9.31 -8.40
N HIS A 51 0.38 9.88 -9.40
CA HIS A 51 1.09 11.13 -9.22
C HIS A 51 0.11 12.26 -8.86
N ARG A 52 0.50 13.10 -7.90
CA ARG A 52 -0.35 14.22 -7.45
C ARG A 52 -0.76 15.13 -8.61
N ALA A 53 0.11 15.30 -9.59
CA ALA A 53 -0.14 16.11 -10.78
C ALA A 53 -1.30 15.55 -11.66
N ASP A 54 -1.55 14.24 -11.60
CA ASP A 54 -2.58 13.57 -12.39
C ASP A 54 -3.97 13.59 -11.74
N LEU A 55 -4.06 13.98 -10.47
CA LEU A 55 -5.32 14.00 -9.72
C LEU A 55 -6.46 14.76 -10.41
N PRO A 56 -6.26 15.98 -10.98
CA PRO A 56 -7.35 16.69 -11.66
C PRO A 56 -7.95 15.87 -12.80
N VAL A 57 -7.11 15.22 -13.60
CA VAL A 57 -7.54 14.38 -14.73
C VAL A 57 -8.17 13.09 -14.23
N ALA A 58 -7.57 12.46 -13.21
CA ALA A 58 -8.09 11.24 -12.59
C ALA A 58 -9.49 11.48 -12.01
N LEU A 59 -9.70 12.57 -11.28
CA LEU A 59 -11.03 12.93 -10.74
C LEU A 59 -12.07 13.16 -11.84
N ALA A 60 -11.68 13.77 -12.96
CA ALA A 60 -12.59 13.94 -14.10
C ALA A 60 -12.96 12.58 -14.70
N VAL A 61 -12.00 11.64 -14.82
CA VAL A 61 -12.24 10.27 -15.27
C VAL A 61 -13.21 9.55 -14.31
N MET A 62 -12.95 9.61 -13.00
CA MET A 62 -13.79 8.97 -12.00
C MET A 62 -15.22 9.48 -12.01
N ARG A 63 -15.39 10.80 -12.10
CA ARG A 63 -16.74 11.42 -12.25
C ARG A 63 -17.44 10.97 -13.54
N GLY A 64 -16.69 10.87 -14.64
CA GLY A 64 -17.19 10.34 -15.92
C GLY A 64 -17.65 8.89 -15.84
N LEU A 65 -17.07 8.09 -14.95
CA LEU A 65 -17.48 6.72 -14.65
C LEU A 65 -18.64 6.63 -13.63
N GLY A 66 -19.09 7.76 -13.08
CA GLY A 66 -20.19 7.85 -12.13
C GLY A 66 -19.76 7.80 -10.65
N TYR A 67 -18.46 7.88 -10.35
CA TYR A 67 -17.98 7.97 -8.96
C TYR A 67 -18.09 9.40 -8.45
N GLN A 68 -18.48 9.54 -7.19
CA GLN A 68 -18.60 10.83 -6.50
C GLN A 68 -17.89 10.76 -5.16
N THR A 69 -17.26 11.86 -4.74
CA THR A 69 -16.68 11.97 -3.40
C THR A 69 -17.78 12.01 -2.34
N SER A 70 -17.55 11.33 -1.23
CA SER A 70 -18.47 11.27 -0.08
C SER A 70 -18.64 12.64 0.60
N THR A 71 -17.64 13.52 0.47
CA THR A 71 -17.61 14.87 1.03
C THR A 71 -17.10 15.87 0.00
N TYR A 72 -17.37 17.17 0.23
CA TYR A 72 -16.79 18.24 -0.59
C TYR A 72 -15.26 18.19 -0.49
N PHE A 73 -14.60 18.30 -1.63
CA PHE A 73 -13.15 18.29 -1.74
C PHE A 73 -12.68 19.22 -2.85
N ASP A 74 -11.77 20.13 -2.51
CA ASP A 74 -11.13 21.04 -3.45
C ASP A 74 -9.62 20.80 -3.48
N LEU A 75 -9.10 20.36 -4.62
CA LEU A 75 -7.67 20.17 -4.84
C LEU A 75 -6.84 21.46 -4.72
N ALA A 76 -7.48 22.61 -4.85
CA ALA A 76 -6.82 23.91 -4.73
C ALA A 76 -6.62 24.34 -3.27
N ASP A 77 -7.19 23.63 -2.31
CA ASP A 77 -6.97 23.91 -0.90
C ASP A 77 -5.52 23.55 -0.54
N ALA A 78 -4.74 24.57 -0.16
CA ALA A 78 -3.34 24.41 0.21
C ALA A 78 -3.14 23.67 1.55
N ASN A 79 -4.22 23.46 2.33
CA ASN A 79 -4.18 22.80 3.65
C ASN A 79 -4.68 21.34 3.58
N ILE A 80 -4.46 20.65 2.45
CA ILE A 80 -4.80 19.25 2.36
C ILE A 80 -3.71 18.41 3.02
N ASP A 81 -3.91 18.06 4.28
CA ASP A 81 -3.00 17.22 5.08
C ASP A 81 -3.27 15.71 4.86
N THR A 82 -4.14 15.34 3.93
CA THR A 82 -4.55 13.96 3.69
C THR A 82 -3.68 13.28 2.65
N LYS A 83 -3.57 11.95 2.73
CA LYS A 83 -2.81 11.12 1.78
C LYS A 83 -3.60 10.74 0.52
N HIS A 84 -4.91 10.91 0.53
CA HIS A 84 -5.81 10.53 -0.55
C HIS A 84 -7.01 11.49 -0.66
N VAL A 85 -7.64 11.49 -1.81
CA VAL A 85 -8.97 12.12 -2.02
C VAL A 85 -9.98 11.47 -1.08
N PRO A 86 -10.96 12.22 -0.52
CA PRO A 86 -12.06 11.59 0.19
C PRO A 86 -12.63 10.42 -0.60
N PRO A 87 -12.98 9.30 0.05
CA PRO A 87 -13.43 8.11 -0.64
C PRO A 87 -14.49 8.41 -1.68
N MET A 88 -14.32 7.85 -2.87
CA MET A 88 -15.26 8.00 -3.98
C MET A 88 -16.12 6.75 -4.09
N GLU A 89 -17.41 6.93 -4.22
CA GLU A 89 -18.37 5.84 -4.28
C GLU A 89 -19.20 5.90 -5.55
N LYS A 90 -19.61 4.72 -6.01
CA LYS A 90 -20.59 4.54 -7.08
C LYS A 90 -21.62 3.52 -6.64
N ASP A 91 -22.91 3.88 -6.71
CA ASP A 91 -24.07 3.01 -6.42
C ASP A 91 -24.00 2.34 -5.03
N ASN A 92 -23.39 2.98 -4.03
CA ASN A 92 -23.16 2.46 -2.67
C ASN A 92 -22.48 1.07 -2.65
N SER A 93 -21.71 0.73 -3.67
CA SER A 93 -21.19 -0.64 -3.82
C SER A 93 -19.67 -0.77 -3.80
N THR A 94 -18.95 0.25 -4.27
CA THR A 94 -17.49 0.19 -4.40
C THR A 94 -16.88 1.49 -3.96
N MET A 95 -16.08 1.43 -2.92
CA MET A 95 -15.28 2.54 -2.42
C MET A 95 -13.94 2.56 -3.14
N VAL A 96 -13.51 3.75 -3.57
CA VAL A 96 -12.22 3.97 -4.24
C VAL A 96 -11.50 5.12 -3.57
N GLU A 97 -10.26 4.90 -3.16
CA GLU A 97 -9.37 5.91 -2.62
C GLU A 97 -8.24 6.20 -3.62
N LEU A 98 -8.21 7.44 -4.14
CA LEU A 98 -7.12 7.91 -4.97
C LEU A 98 -6.07 8.55 -4.09
N HIS A 99 -4.98 7.84 -3.87
CA HIS A 99 -3.83 8.28 -3.09
C HIS A 99 -2.83 9.06 -3.96
N TRP A 100 -2.10 9.99 -3.36
CA TRP A 100 -0.90 10.62 -3.94
C TRP A 100 0.34 10.43 -3.08
N THR A 101 0.15 9.89 -1.87
CA THR A 101 1.22 9.44 -0.97
C THR A 101 0.72 8.28 -0.14
N LEU A 102 1.61 7.60 0.57
CA LEU A 102 1.28 6.45 1.41
C LEU A 102 0.99 6.85 2.87
N LEU A 103 1.37 8.07 3.27
CA LEU A 103 1.31 8.57 4.65
C LEU A 103 0.62 9.93 4.69
N GLU A 104 0.01 10.25 5.83
CA GLU A 104 -0.48 11.60 6.12
C GLU A 104 0.70 12.55 6.39
N GLU A 105 0.50 13.84 6.21
CA GLU A 105 1.57 14.83 6.33
C GLU A 105 2.05 15.02 7.78
N ASP A 106 1.18 14.76 8.75
CA ASP A 106 1.47 14.83 10.21
C ASP A 106 2.09 13.55 10.77
N GLU A 107 2.20 12.47 10.00
CA GLU A 107 2.84 11.24 10.45
C GLU A 107 4.37 11.41 10.53
N PRO A 108 5.03 10.85 11.57
CA PRO A 108 6.46 11.10 11.85
C PRO A 108 7.40 10.30 10.93
N PHE A 109 7.04 10.13 9.69
CA PHE A 109 7.80 9.37 8.68
C PHE A 109 8.07 10.25 7.47
N THR A 110 9.19 10.00 6.80
CA THR A 110 9.57 10.74 5.60
C THR A 110 9.54 9.82 4.38
N LEU A 111 8.64 10.10 3.44
CA LEU A 111 8.60 9.39 2.17
C LEU A 111 9.14 10.27 1.04
N GLU A 112 9.90 9.64 0.15
CA GLU A 112 10.31 10.25 -1.12
C GLU A 112 9.47 9.64 -2.26
N PRO A 113 8.44 10.35 -2.76
CA PRO A 113 7.53 9.82 -3.78
C PRO A 113 8.27 9.33 -5.02
N GLU A 114 9.27 10.08 -5.50
CA GLU A 114 10.08 9.71 -6.67
C GLU A 114 10.84 8.40 -6.44
N GLY A 115 11.32 8.17 -5.23
CA GLY A 115 11.98 6.92 -4.85
C GLY A 115 11.02 5.72 -4.90
N ILE A 116 9.77 5.90 -4.45
CA ILE A 116 8.73 4.87 -4.54
C ILE A 116 8.44 4.55 -6.01
N TRP A 117 8.19 5.56 -6.84
CA TRP A 117 7.91 5.38 -8.25
C TRP A 117 9.06 4.73 -9.02
N ALA A 118 10.30 5.09 -8.72
CA ALA A 118 11.49 4.50 -9.33
C ALA A 118 11.69 3.01 -9.01
N ARG A 119 11.07 2.51 -7.94
CA ARG A 119 11.17 1.10 -7.51
C ARG A 119 9.93 0.28 -7.79
N THR A 120 8.95 0.84 -8.50
CA THR A 120 7.73 0.10 -8.87
C THR A 120 8.03 -1.13 -9.70
N MET A 121 7.15 -2.11 -9.61
CA MET A 121 7.17 -3.30 -10.43
C MET A 121 5.96 -3.32 -11.37
N PRO A 122 6.10 -3.86 -12.59
CA PRO A 122 4.95 -4.09 -13.45
C PRO A 122 4.02 -5.11 -12.80
N ALA A 123 2.72 -4.84 -12.88
CA ALA A 123 1.67 -5.73 -12.40
C ALA A 123 0.54 -5.80 -13.43
N ASN A 124 -0.15 -6.94 -13.49
CA ASN A 124 -1.39 -7.05 -14.23
C ASN A 124 -2.53 -7.19 -13.22
N ILE A 125 -3.40 -6.20 -13.17
CA ILE A 125 -4.47 -6.09 -12.19
C ILE A 125 -5.80 -6.02 -12.94
N ALA A 126 -6.71 -6.92 -12.64
CA ALA A 126 -8.00 -7.03 -13.31
C ALA A 126 -7.87 -7.05 -14.86
N ASN A 127 -6.85 -7.74 -15.37
CA ASN A 127 -6.44 -7.82 -16.78
C ASN A 127 -5.97 -6.49 -17.40
N VAL A 128 -5.59 -5.52 -16.60
CA VAL A 128 -5.02 -4.25 -17.06
C VAL A 128 -3.58 -4.12 -16.54
N ASP A 129 -2.66 -3.70 -17.42
CA ASP A 129 -1.29 -3.41 -16.99
C ASP A 129 -1.29 -2.16 -16.11
N ALA A 130 -0.71 -2.30 -14.94
CA ALA A 130 -0.55 -1.29 -13.91
C ALA A 130 0.81 -1.48 -13.23
N HIS A 131 1.03 -0.81 -12.12
CA HIS A 131 2.20 -0.96 -11.28
C HIS A 131 1.84 -1.50 -9.90
N ALA A 132 2.82 -2.09 -9.24
CA ALA A 132 2.80 -2.41 -7.81
C ALA A 132 4.01 -1.76 -7.13
N LEU A 133 3.95 -1.59 -5.82
CA LEU A 133 5.12 -1.22 -5.03
C LEU A 133 6.24 -2.24 -5.21
N GLY A 134 7.49 -1.79 -5.20
CA GLY A 134 8.63 -2.68 -5.02
C GLY A 134 8.44 -3.56 -3.79
N ILE A 135 9.01 -4.76 -3.76
CA ILE A 135 8.72 -5.74 -2.70
C ILE A 135 9.09 -5.17 -1.32
N GLU A 136 10.21 -4.47 -1.23
CA GLU A 136 10.68 -3.85 0.00
C GLU A 136 9.73 -2.73 0.45
N ASP A 137 9.34 -1.85 -0.48
CA ASP A 137 8.38 -0.76 -0.23
C ASP A 137 6.99 -1.32 0.18
N LEU A 138 6.57 -2.44 -0.42
CA LEU A 138 5.32 -3.12 -0.06
C LEU A 138 5.34 -3.64 1.39
N ILE A 139 6.44 -4.30 1.81
CA ILE A 139 6.59 -4.79 3.19
C ILE A 139 6.54 -3.61 4.17
N LEU A 140 7.24 -2.52 3.86
CA LEU A 140 7.28 -1.32 4.70
C LEU A 140 5.91 -0.64 4.76
N HIS A 141 5.25 -0.47 3.62
CA HIS A 141 3.91 0.12 3.55
C HIS A 141 2.89 -0.69 4.36
N LEU A 142 2.87 -2.01 4.21
CA LEU A 142 1.98 -2.88 4.98
C LEU A 142 2.31 -2.85 6.48
N SER A 143 3.58 -2.74 6.85
CA SER A 143 4.01 -2.60 8.24
C SER A 143 3.51 -1.30 8.86
N LEU A 144 3.70 -0.17 8.19
CA LEU A 144 3.20 1.13 8.64
C LEU A 144 1.67 1.13 8.73
N HIS A 145 1.01 0.62 7.70
CA HIS A 145 -0.44 0.55 7.65
C HIS A 145 -1.03 -0.29 8.80
N LEU A 146 -0.50 -1.49 9.05
CA LEU A 146 -0.97 -2.37 10.12
C LEU A 146 -0.67 -1.83 11.51
N THR A 147 0.60 -1.47 11.74
CA THR A 147 1.12 -1.27 13.10
C THR A 147 0.96 0.18 13.55
N TYR A 148 1.22 1.15 12.68
CA TYR A 148 1.12 2.57 13.01
C TYR A 148 -0.27 3.14 12.69
N GLN A 149 -0.73 3.07 11.45
CA GLN A 149 -2.00 3.70 11.06
C GLN A 149 -3.23 3.02 11.68
N HIS A 150 -3.20 1.70 11.84
CA HIS A 150 -4.31 0.92 12.40
C HIS A 150 -4.05 0.36 13.80
N PHE A 151 -2.90 0.63 14.43
CA PHE A 151 -2.60 0.17 15.80
C PHE A 151 -2.90 -1.31 16.01
N LEU A 152 -2.51 -2.15 15.03
CA LEU A 152 -2.76 -3.61 14.99
C LEU A 152 -4.26 -4.02 14.99
N LYS A 153 -5.19 -3.08 14.85
CA LYS A 153 -6.64 -3.38 14.82
C LYS A 153 -7.09 -4.24 13.63
N LEU A 154 -6.28 -4.31 12.57
CA LEU A 154 -6.51 -5.22 11.44
C LEU A 154 -6.29 -6.70 11.83
N GLY A 155 -5.77 -6.93 13.03
CA GLY A 155 -5.61 -8.26 13.63
C GLY A 155 -4.68 -9.17 12.84
N LEU A 156 -4.94 -10.48 12.94
CA LEU A 156 -4.11 -11.50 12.29
C LEU A 156 -4.08 -11.41 10.77
N ARG A 157 -5.10 -10.83 10.15
CA ARG A 157 -5.16 -10.67 8.70
C ARG A 157 -4.03 -9.80 8.18
N GLY A 158 -3.76 -8.66 8.82
CA GLY A 158 -2.68 -7.78 8.40
C GLY A 158 -1.29 -8.43 8.55
N LEU A 159 -1.08 -9.20 9.62
CA LEU A 159 0.15 -9.98 9.79
C LEU A 159 0.28 -11.10 8.75
N LEU A 160 -0.84 -11.79 8.43
CA LEU A 160 -0.89 -12.82 7.39
C LEU A 160 -0.59 -12.23 6.00
N ASP A 161 -1.11 -11.06 5.68
CA ASP A 161 -0.81 -10.36 4.43
C ASP A 161 0.71 -10.20 4.24
N ILE A 162 1.41 -9.73 5.28
CA ILE A 162 2.88 -9.56 5.26
C ILE A 162 3.59 -10.91 5.20
N ALA A 163 3.14 -11.90 5.97
CA ALA A 163 3.71 -13.25 5.96
C ALA A 163 3.64 -13.87 4.54
N LEU A 164 2.52 -13.71 3.85
CA LEU A 164 2.34 -14.21 2.49
C LEU A 164 3.18 -13.44 1.46
N VAL A 165 3.35 -12.13 1.61
CA VAL A 165 4.27 -11.34 0.78
C VAL A 165 5.69 -11.88 0.93
N ILE A 166 6.17 -12.04 2.16
CA ILE A 166 7.52 -12.56 2.42
C ILE A 166 7.67 -13.97 1.87
N HIS A 167 6.69 -14.84 2.10
CA HIS A 167 6.73 -16.22 1.59
C HIS A 167 6.78 -16.27 0.06
N LYS A 168 5.93 -15.48 -0.60
CA LYS A 168 5.86 -15.44 -2.06
C LYS A 168 7.14 -14.95 -2.70
N PHE A 169 7.74 -13.92 -2.12
CA PHE A 169 8.91 -13.25 -2.70
C PHE A 169 10.23 -13.56 -1.98
N GLN A 170 10.28 -14.59 -1.13
CA GLN A 170 11.41 -14.88 -0.23
C GLN A 170 12.78 -14.89 -0.92
N GLY A 171 12.87 -15.33 -2.17
CA GLY A 171 14.12 -15.36 -2.94
C GLY A 171 14.46 -14.04 -3.68
N SER A 172 13.56 -13.06 -3.64
CA SER A 172 13.68 -11.80 -4.38
C SER A 172 13.76 -10.57 -3.48
N ILE A 173 13.55 -10.73 -2.17
CA ILE A 173 13.62 -9.62 -1.22
C ILE A 173 15.07 -9.24 -0.97
N ASP A 174 15.43 -8.01 -1.25
CA ASP A 174 16.70 -7.42 -0.80
C ASP A 174 16.50 -6.82 0.61
N TRP A 175 16.82 -7.62 1.61
CA TRP A 175 16.67 -7.24 3.01
C TRP A 175 17.55 -6.06 3.43
N GLN A 176 18.75 -5.93 2.83
CA GLN A 176 19.62 -4.79 3.13
C GLN A 176 19.02 -3.49 2.58
N LYS A 177 18.50 -3.54 1.36
CA LYS A 177 17.77 -2.43 0.75
C LYS A 177 16.52 -2.09 1.56
N MET A 178 15.72 -3.08 1.99
CA MET A 178 14.54 -2.88 2.84
C MET A 178 14.91 -2.16 4.15
N VAL A 179 15.98 -2.58 4.85
CA VAL A 179 16.47 -1.93 6.05
C VAL A 179 16.92 -0.49 5.76
N SER A 180 17.60 -0.26 4.63
CA SER A 180 18.04 1.09 4.23
C SER A 180 16.84 2.02 3.98
N ILE A 181 15.81 1.54 3.28
CA ILE A 181 14.58 2.29 3.03
C ILE A 181 13.85 2.54 4.35
N ALA A 182 13.71 1.53 5.23
CA ALA A 182 13.09 1.70 6.53
C ALA A 182 13.75 2.83 7.34
N LYS A 183 15.09 2.88 7.33
CA LYS A 183 15.87 3.94 7.99
C LYS A 183 15.64 5.32 7.35
N SER A 184 15.61 5.40 6.02
CA SER A 184 15.35 6.68 5.35
C SER A 184 13.93 7.20 5.63
N TRP A 185 12.97 6.31 5.86
CA TRP A 185 11.61 6.67 6.22
C TRP A 185 11.41 6.95 7.72
N GLY A 186 12.36 6.58 8.59
CA GLY A 186 12.19 6.61 10.04
C GLY A 186 11.26 5.51 10.57
N ALA A 187 11.09 4.45 9.78
CA ALA A 187 10.11 3.39 10.01
C ALA A 187 10.70 2.13 10.67
N GLU A 188 11.95 2.19 11.15
CA GLU A 188 12.70 1.04 11.64
C GLU A 188 11.97 0.31 12.76
N ARG A 189 11.48 1.05 13.77
CA ARG A 189 10.82 0.47 14.95
C ARG A 189 9.51 -0.23 14.59
N VAL A 190 8.70 0.44 13.77
CA VAL A 190 7.42 -0.11 13.30
C VAL A 190 7.67 -1.38 12.51
N THR A 191 8.66 -1.36 11.62
CA THR A 191 9.02 -2.51 10.79
C THR A 191 9.59 -3.64 11.64
N ALA A 192 10.49 -3.36 12.61
CA ALA A 192 11.04 -4.36 13.51
C ALA A 192 9.94 -5.06 14.31
N LEU A 193 9.03 -4.29 14.92
CA LEU A 193 7.88 -4.83 15.66
C LEU A 193 7.02 -5.73 14.75
N THR A 194 6.66 -5.23 13.58
CA THR A 194 5.83 -5.98 12.64
C THR A 194 6.48 -7.29 12.21
N LEU A 195 7.75 -7.26 11.83
CA LEU A 195 8.49 -8.46 11.42
C LEU A 195 8.66 -9.46 12.57
N THR A 196 8.87 -8.98 13.81
CA THR A 196 8.91 -9.84 15.00
C THR A 196 7.57 -10.57 15.21
N LEU A 197 6.46 -9.88 15.05
CA LEU A 197 5.12 -10.47 15.17
C LEU A 197 4.84 -11.48 14.03
N VAL A 198 5.27 -11.17 12.81
CA VAL A 198 5.13 -12.06 11.64
C VAL A 198 5.98 -13.33 11.82
N GLU A 199 7.25 -13.19 12.20
CA GLU A 199 8.14 -14.33 12.45
C GLU A 199 7.59 -15.25 13.55
N SER A 200 7.19 -14.65 14.66
CA SER A 200 6.70 -15.41 15.83
C SER A 200 5.34 -16.06 15.57
N GLY A 201 4.41 -15.34 14.91
CA GLY A 201 3.04 -15.79 14.69
C GLY A 201 2.87 -16.77 13.53
N PHE A 202 3.65 -16.61 12.46
CA PHE A 202 3.52 -17.39 11.24
C PHE A 202 4.75 -18.22 10.90
N ARG A 203 5.79 -18.18 11.73
CA ARG A 203 7.05 -18.91 11.53
C ARG A 203 7.70 -18.62 10.16
N VAL A 204 7.56 -17.39 9.69
CA VAL A 204 8.19 -16.95 8.46
C VAL A 204 9.70 -16.84 8.68
N PRO A 205 10.53 -17.54 7.89
CA PRO A 205 11.98 -17.45 8.08
C PRO A 205 12.50 -16.11 7.61
N LEU A 206 13.03 -15.31 8.53
CA LEU A 206 13.74 -14.08 8.24
C LEU A 206 15.26 -14.33 8.26
N PRO A 207 16.05 -13.61 7.43
CA PRO A 207 17.51 -13.70 7.52
C PRO A 207 18.00 -13.25 8.89
N THR A 208 19.02 -13.96 9.40
CA THR A 208 19.64 -13.64 10.68
C THR A 208 20.10 -12.18 10.71
N GLY A 209 19.69 -11.46 11.75
CA GLY A 209 20.11 -10.08 11.99
C GLY A 209 19.25 -8.99 11.32
N VAL A 210 18.27 -9.34 10.47
CA VAL A 210 17.39 -8.33 9.84
C VAL A 210 16.66 -7.50 10.89
N ILE A 211 16.00 -8.13 11.85
CA ILE A 211 15.30 -7.41 12.93
C ILE A 211 16.29 -6.57 13.74
N ALA A 212 17.45 -7.16 14.09
CA ALA A 212 18.48 -6.43 14.85
C ALA A 212 19.00 -5.18 14.11
N SER A 213 19.06 -5.24 12.76
CA SER A 213 19.49 -4.11 11.93
C SER A 213 18.45 -2.96 11.85
N LEU A 214 17.21 -3.26 12.22
CA LEU A 214 16.10 -2.28 12.30
C LEU A 214 15.96 -1.69 13.71
N VAL A 215 16.56 -2.28 14.73
CA VAL A 215 16.52 -1.75 16.10
C VAL A 215 17.52 -0.60 16.21
N PRO A 216 17.10 0.63 16.55
CA PRO A 216 18.01 1.74 16.74
C PRO A 216 19.05 1.46 17.84
N GLU A 217 20.26 1.99 17.66
CA GLU A 217 21.31 1.86 18.65
C GLU A 217 20.86 2.40 20.01
N GLY A 218 21.18 1.67 21.08
CA GLY A 218 20.84 2.05 22.46
C GLY A 218 19.43 1.63 22.93
N ILE A 219 18.62 1.01 22.05
CA ILE A 219 17.35 0.42 22.46
C ILE A 219 17.57 -1.07 22.73
N ALA A 220 17.14 -1.53 23.90
CA ALA A 220 17.20 -2.94 24.21
C ALA A 220 16.22 -3.71 23.28
N PRO A 221 16.65 -4.84 22.66
CA PRO A 221 15.83 -5.59 21.68
C PRO A 221 14.45 -6.04 22.20
N TRP A 222 14.26 -6.13 23.50
CA TRP A 222 12.99 -6.50 24.13
C TRP A 222 12.00 -5.31 24.27
N LEU A 223 12.40 -4.10 23.90
CA LEU A 223 11.56 -2.89 23.89
C LEU A 223 10.96 -2.58 22.51
N VAL A 224 11.18 -3.47 21.54
CA VAL A 224 10.63 -3.37 20.17
C VAL A 224 9.48 -4.35 19.98
#